data_873129663b969884aca7aa80d7c6c418
#
_entry.id   873129663b969884aca7aa80d7c6c418
#
_cell.length_a   1.000
_cell.length_b   1.000
_cell.length_c   1.000
_cell.angle_alpha   90.00
_cell.angle_beta   90.00
_cell.angle_gamma   90.00
#
_symmetry.space_group_name_H-M   'P 1'
#
loop_
_entity.id
_entity.type
_entity.pdbx_description
1 polymer ?
#
loop_
_entity_poly.entity_id
_entity_poly.type
_entity_poly.pdbx_seq_one_letter_code
_entity_poly.pdbx_strand_id
1 'polypeptide(L)'
;LGLRPLAVVVELTRTSLLEAMSMDYIRTARAKGLRQWRVVTVHALRNAMTPVVTAISGWFASLLAGAVFVEYVFDWKGIGVIIVDALDTFDFPVIMGAVLLIGFMLIIINIIVDIIYGILDPRVRVY
;
A
#
# COMPACT_ATOMS: atom_id res chain seq x y z
N LEU A 1 -2.65 -14.88 -5.26
CA LEU A 1 -2.14 -13.50 -5.35
C LEU A 1 -1.92 -12.84 -3.97
N GLY A 2 -2.75 -13.10 -2.94
CA GLY A 2 -2.70 -12.41 -1.64
C GLY A 2 -1.63 -12.91 -0.65
N LEU A 3 -1.22 -14.18 -0.69
CA LEU A 3 -0.31 -14.75 0.32
C LEU A 3 1.10 -14.20 0.25
N ARG A 4 1.63 -14.00 -0.95
CA ARG A 4 3.00 -13.49 -1.15
C ARG A 4 3.15 -12.03 -0.65
N PRO A 5 2.27 -11.09 -1.01
CA PRO A 5 2.28 -9.74 -0.44
C PRO A 5 2.17 -9.73 1.07
N LEU A 6 1.31 -10.58 1.65
CA LEU A 6 1.10 -10.63 3.09
C LEU A 6 2.38 -11.06 3.84
N ALA A 7 3.12 -12.05 3.33
CA ALA A 7 4.38 -12.47 3.91
C ALA A 7 5.42 -11.34 3.92
N VAL A 8 5.55 -10.59 2.80
CA VAL A 8 6.50 -9.48 2.70
C VAL A 8 6.08 -8.29 3.59
N VAL A 9 4.77 -7.99 3.73
CA VAL A 9 4.30 -6.96 4.68
C VAL A 9 4.67 -7.32 6.11
N VAL A 10 4.48 -8.57 6.51
CA VAL A 10 4.84 -9.04 7.87
C VAL A 10 6.35 -8.91 8.10
N GLU A 11 7.16 -9.37 7.16
CA GLU A 11 8.62 -9.29 7.25
C GLU A 11 9.11 -7.84 7.28
N LEU A 12 8.59 -6.99 6.39
CA LEU A 12 8.94 -5.58 6.33
C LEU A 12 8.51 -4.83 7.60
N THR A 13 7.33 -5.12 8.12
CA THR A 13 6.85 -4.53 9.38
C THR A 13 7.76 -4.92 10.54
N ARG A 14 8.16 -6.20 10.60
CA ARG A 14 9.06 -6.69 11.64
C ARG A 14 10.42 -6.02 11.57
N THR A 15 11.05 -5.98 10.39
CA THR A 15 12.38 -5.38 10.21
C THR A 15 12.36 -3.88 10.49
N SER A 16 11.38 -3.15 9.96
CA SER A 16 11.23 -1.71 10.20
C SER A 16 10.96 -1.39 11.68
N LEU A 17 10.20 -2.24 12.37
CA LEU A 17 9.96 -2.06 13.80
C LEU A 17 11.23 -2.31 14.63
N LEU A 18 12.01 -3.35 14.30
CA LEU A 18 13.29 -3.62 14.97
C LEU A 18 14.28 -2.49 14.75
N GLU A 19 14.37 -1.97 13.54
CA GLU A 19 15.20 -0.82 13.20
C GLU A 19 14.77 0.44 13.99
N ALA A 20 13.47 0.76 13.97
CA ALA A 20 12.92 1.88 14.74
C ALA A 20 13.24 1.75 16.26
N MET A 21 13.15 0.54 16.81
CA MET A 21 13.45 0.27 18.24
C MET A 21 14.92 0.45 18.59
N SER A 22 15.85 0.40 17.63
CA SER A 22 17.29 0.62 17.83
C SER A 22 17.69 2.08 17.81
N MET A 23 16.83 2.97 17.35
CA MET A 23 17.10 4.41 17.19
C MET A 23 17.23 5.16 18.51
N ASP A 24 18.03 6.25 18.53
CA ASP A 24 18.35 7.02 19.74
C ASP A 24 17.12 7.71 20.35
N TYR A 25 16.10 8.09 19.55
CA TYR A 25 14.89 8.68 20.10
C TYR A 25 14.10 7.70 20.98
N ILE A 26 14.21 6.38 20.72
CA ILE A 26 13.65 5.35 21.59
C ILE A 26 14.39 5.25 22.89
N ARG A 27 15.74 5.36 22.88
CA ARG A 27 16.54 5.40 24.11
C ARG A 27 16.17 6.60 24.96
N THR A 28 15.98 7.76 24.32
CA THR A 28 15.53 8.98 24.99
C THR A 28 14.13 8.82 25.59
N ALA A 29 13.20 8.22 24.89
CA ALA A 29 11.85 7.95 25.39
C ALA A 29 11.86 7.02 26.61
N ARG A 30 12.71 5.98 26.60
CA ARG A 30 12.90 5.09 27.75
C ARG A 30 13.55 5.81 28.94
N ALA A 31 14.55 6.66 28.70
CA ALA A 31 15.21 7.45 29.73
C ALA A 31 14.25 8.43 30.43
N LYS A 32 13.19 8.90 29.75
CA LYS A 32 12.10 9.71 30.30
C LYS A 32 11.07 8.90 31.13
N GLY A 33 11.31 7.59 31.33
CA GLY A 33 10.45 6.74 32.15
C GLY A 33 9.11 6.34 31.51
N LEU A 34 8.97 6.49 30.17
CA LEU A 34 7.75 6.08 29.48
C LEU A 34 7.57 4.57 29.53
N ARG A 35 6.32 4.11 29.74
CA ARG A 35 6.00 2.66 29.72
C ARG A 35 6.35 2.06 28.34
N GLN A 36 6.94 0.88 28.35
CA GLN A 36 7.40 0.18 27.15
C GLN A 36 6.31 0.10 26.06
N TRP A 37 5.08 -0.19 26.43
CA TRP A 37 3.94 -0.21 25.50
C TRP A 37 3.76 1.12 24.76
N ARG A 38 3.84 2.25 25.46
CA ARG A 38 3.70 3.58 24.85
C ARG A 38 4.87 3.92 23.94
N VAL A 39 6.07 3.47 24.28
CA VAL A 39 7.28 3.63 23.44
C VAL A 39 7.10 2.87 22.12
N VAL A 40 6.61 1.62 22.19
CA VAL A 40 6.41 0.80 20.98
C VAL A 40 5.27 1.34 20.12
N THR A 41 4.10 1.59 20.68
CA THR A 41 2.90 1.94 19.88
C THR A 41 2.93 3.36 19.35
N VAL A 42 3.42 4.33 20.12
CA VAL A 42 3.36 5.74 19.74
C VAL A 42 4.64 6.20 19.02
N HIS A 43 5.80 5.70 19.45
CA HIS A 43 7.08 6.19 18.92
C HIS A 43 7.69 5.24 17.88
N ALA A 44 7.75 3.93 18.15
CA ALA A 44 8.38 3.00 17.22
C ALA A 44 7.47 2.64 16.05
N LEU A 45 6.23 2.23 16.32
CA LEU A 45 5.29 1.74 15.29
C LEU A 45 4.98 2.84 14.27
N ARG A 46 4.77 4.06 14.72
CA ARG A 46 4.46 5.19 13.85
C ARG A 46 5.54 5.39 12.77
N ASN A 47 6.81 5.37 13.15
CA ASN A 47 7.92 5.53 12.21
C ASN A 47 8.18 4.25 11.39
N ALA A 48 7.96 3.07 11.98
CA ALA A 48 8.11 1.80 11.30
C ALA A 48 7.06 1.55 10.21
N MET A 49 5.89 2.20 10.29
CA MET A 49 4.83 2.03 9.29
C MET A 49 5.09 2.76 7.96
N THR A 50 5.93 3.77 7.91
CA THR A 50 6.21 4.53 6.68
C THR A 50 6.69 3.64 5.53
N PRO A 51 7.74 2.83 5.64
CA PRO A 51 8.17 1.93 4.56
C PRO A 51 7.14 0.84 4.24
N VAL A 52 6.35 0.42 5.23
CA VAL A 52 5.29 -0.57 5.04
C VAL A 52 4.16 -0.02 4.16
N VAL A 53 3.70 1.20 4.43
CA VAL A 53 2.68 1.87 3.61
C VAL A 53 3.18 2.10 2.19
N THR A 54 4.45 2.48 2.01
CA THR A 54 5.07 2.62 0.69
C THR A 54 5.04 1.29 -0.09
N ALA A 55 5.42 0.20 0.56
CA ALA A 55 5.41 -1.13 -0.07
C ALA A 55 3.99 -1.57 -0.46
N ILE A 56 3.01 -1.36 0.43
CA ILE A 56 1.60 -1.70 0.18
C ILE A 56 1.06 -0.90 -1.01
N SER A 57 1.33 0.41 -1.09
CA SER A 57 0.86 1.25 -2.20
C SER A 57 1.43 0.79 -3.54
N GLY A 58 2.71 0.44 -3.61
CA GLY A 58 3.33 -0.12 -4.81
C GLY A 58 2.70 -1.44 -5.26
N TRP A 59 2.26 -2.26 -4.32
CA TRP A 59 1.62 -3.54 -4.65
C TRP A 59 0.20 -3.42 -5.15
N PHE A 60 -0.55 -2.39 -4.80
CA PHE A 60 -1.87 -2.17 -5.35
C PHE A 60 -1.83 -2.06 -6.88
N ALA A 61 -0.86 -1.34 -7.43
CA ALA A 61 -0.68 -1.26 -8.88
C ALA A 61 -0.34 -2.63 -9.50
N SER A 62 0.52 -3.42 -8.85
CA SER A 62 0.88 -4.77 -9.30
C SER A 62 -0.29 -5.76 -9.19
N LEU A 63 -1.13 -5.64 -8.16
CA LEU A 63 -2.32 -6.48 -8.00
C LEU A 63 -3.36 -6.21 -9.09
N LEU A 64 -3.56 -4.96 -9.49
CA LEU A 64 -4.46 -4.62 -10.60
C LEU A 64 -4.01 -5.27 -11.91
N ALA A 65 -2.70 -5.23 -12.22
CA ALA A 65 -2.16 -5.88 -13.42
C ALA A 65 -2.26 -7.42 -13.34
N GLY A 66 -2.00 -8.01 -12.17
CA GLY A 66 -2.09 -9.46 -11.96
C GLY A 66 -3.51 -9.99 -11.92
N ALA A 67 -4.47 -9.16 -11.50
CA ALA A 67 -5.88 -9.54 -11.46
C ALA A 67 -6.43 -9.84 -12.85
N VAL A 68 -6.09 -9.04 -13.87
CA VAL A 68 -6.51 -9.24 -15.27
C VAL A 68 -6.16 -10.65 -15.75
N PHE A 69 -4.93 -11.11 -15.49
CA PHE A 69 -4.50 -12.45 -15.90
C PHE A 69 -5.26 -13.56 -15.18
N VAL A 70 -5.49 -13.40 -13.87
CA VAL A 70 -6.25 -14.38 -13.09
C VAL A 70 -7.70 -14.41 -13.51
N GLU A 71 -8.34 -13.28 -13.74
CA GLU A 71 -9.71 -13.18 -14.23
C GLU A 71 -9.86 -13.92 -15.57
N TYR A 72 -8.92 -13.73 -16.50
CA TYR A 72 -8.92 -14.38 -17.79
C TYR A 72 -8.75 -15.92 -17.68
N VAL A 73 -7.78 -16.38 -16.87
CA VAL A 73 -7.50 -17.83 -16.73
C VAL A 73 -8.63 -18.57 -16.02
N PHE A 74 -9.27 -17.94 -15.04
CA PHE A 74 -10.35 -18.57 -14.25
C PHE A 74 -11.76 -18.22 -14.74
N ASP A 75 -11.88 -17.53 -15.88
CA ASP A 75 -13.15 -17.07 -16.46
C ASP A 75 -14.00 -16.29 -15.44
N TRP A 76 -13.34 -15.49 -14.64
CA TRP A 76 -14.00 -14.66 -13.63
C TRP A 76 -14.34 -13.30 -14.23
N LYS A 77 -15.62 -13.01 -14.38
CA LYS A 77 -16.10 -11.75 -14.97
C LYS A 77 -15.69 -10.54 -14.15
N GLY A 78 -14.52 -9.98 -14.45
CA GLY A 78 -13.97 -8.77 -13.87
C GLY A 78 -13.63 -7.73 -14.93
N ILE A 79 -13.05 -6.60 -14.48
CA ILE A 79 -12.67 -5.49 -15.37
C ILE A 79 -11.62 -5.96 -16.40
N GLY A 80 -10.74 -6.88 -16.01
CA GLY A 80 -9.70 -7.41 -16.87
C GLY A 80 -10.28 -8.18 -18.08
N VAL A 81 -11.24 -9.05 -17.85
CA VAL A 81 -11.93 -9.80 -18.94
C VAL A 81 -12.66 -8.83 -19.86
N ILE A 82 -13.36 -7.82 -19.31
CA ILE A 82 -14.04 -6.79 -20.10
C ILE A 82 -13.07 -6.06 -21.02
N ILE A 83 -11.86 -5.73 -20.53
CA ILE A 83 -10.82 -5.06 -21.34
C ILE A 83 -10.32 -6.00 -22.45
N VAL A 84 -10.08 -7.28 -22.15
CA VAL A 84 -9.60 -8.25 -23.15
C VAL A 84 -10.67 -8.46 -24.22
N ASP A 85 -11.92 -8.66 -23.86
CA ASP A 85 -13.03 -8.83 -24.79
C ASP A 85 -13.23 -7.58 -25.68
N ALA A 86 -13.10 -6.38 -25.07
CA ALA A 86 -13.20 -5.12 -25.80
C ALA A 86 -12.01 -4.91 -26.78
N LEU A 87 -10.81 -5.40 -26.44
CA LEU A 87 -9.67 -5.39 -27.35
C LEU A 87 -9.90 -6.32 -28.53
N ASP A 88 -10.43 -7.52 -28.29
CA ASP A 88 -10.70 -8.52 -29.34
C ASP A 88 -11.82 -8.06 -30.29
N THR A 89 -12.78 -7.29 -29.77
CA THR A 89 -13.90 -6.73 -30.57
C THR A 89 -13.64 -5.32 -31.10
N PHE A 90 -12.48 -4.72 -30.80
CA PHE A 90 -12.12 -3.33 -31.13
C PHE A 90 -13.13 -2.30 -30.62
N ASP A 91 -13.74 -2.57 -29.44
CA ASP A 91 -14.69 -1.64 -28.80
C ASP A 91 -13.94 -0.54 -28.03
N PHE A 92 -13.50 0.50 -28.76
CA PHE A 92 -12.75 1.62 -28.22
C PHE A 92 -13.48 2.37 -27.07
N PRO A 93 -14.80 2.62 -27.12
CA PRO A 93 -15.52 3.23 -26.01
C PRO A 93 -15.38 2.47 -24.69
N VAL A 94 -15.47 1.15 -24.71
CA VAL A 94 -15.33 0.30 -23.51
C VAL A 94 -13.90 0.31 -23.02
N ILE A 95 -12.90 0.21 -23.92
CA ILE A 95 -11.48 0.28 -23.55
C ILE A 95 -11.18 1.61 -22.86
N MET A 96 -11.60 2.73 -23.45
CA MET A 96 -11.39 4.06 -22.85
C MET A 96 -12.07 4.19 -21.50
N GLY A 97 -13.32 3.71 -21.37
CA GLY A 97 -14.05 3.70 -20.10
C GLY A 97 -13.32 2.90 -19.01
N ALA A 98 -12.82 1.73 -19.34
CA ALA A 98 -12.09 0.89 -18.41
C ALA A 98 -10.75 1.51 -17.98
N VAL A 99 -9.99 2.10 -18.90
CA VAL A 99 -8.72 2.79 -18.61
C VAL A 99 -8.96 4.01 -17.70
N LEU A 100 -10.00 4.80 -17.98
CA LEU A 100 -10.36 5.94 -17.14
C LEU A 100 -10.78 5.50 -15.73
N LEU A 101 -11.54 4.41 -15.62
CA LEU A 101 -11.96 3.86 -14.34
C LEU A 101 -10.77 3.37 -13.51
N ILE A 102 -9.84 2.64 -14.13
CA ILE A 102 -8.60 2.20 -13.46
C ILE A 102 -7.76 3.40 -13.04
N GLY A 103 -7.59 4.39 -13.93
CA GLY A 103 -6.85 5.62 -13.61
C GLY A 103 -7.47 6.37 -12.43
N PHE A 104 -8.80 6.47 -12.40
CA PHE A 104 -9.52 7.10 -11.30
C PHE A 104 -9.34 6.34 -9.98
N MET A 105 -9.42 5.00 -10.01
CA MET A 105 -9.15 4.18 -8.83
C MET A 105 -7.71 4.37 -8.31
N LEU A 106 -6.71 4.43 -9.20
CA LEU A 106 -5.32 4.67 -8.81
C LEU A 106 -5.14 6.03 -8.15
N ILE A 107 -5.80 7.07 -8.66
CA ILE A 107 -5.78 8.41 -8.05
C ILE A 107 -6.36 8.36 -6.63
N ILE A 108 -7.50 7.70 -6.44
CA ILE A 108 -8.11 7.56 -5.12
C ILE A 108 -7.17 6.82 -4.15
N ILE A 109 -6.57 5.72 -4.60
CA ILE A 109 -5.62 4.94 -3.78
C ILE A 109 -4.44 5.83 -3.38
N ASN A 110 -3.85 6.59 -4.30
CA ASN A 110 -2.75 7.50 -4.00
C ASN A 110 -3.15 8.57 -2.99
N ILE A 111 -4.32 9.19 -3.15
CA ILE A 111 -4.82 10.17 -2.18
C ILE A 111 -4.97 9.55 -0.78
N ILE A 112 -5.52 8.34 -0.69
CA ILE A 112 -5.65 7.63 0.60
C ILE A 112 -4.28 7.38 1.22
N VAL A 113 -3.31 6.94 0.43
CA VAL A 113 -1.93 6.70 0.86
C VAL A 113 -1.28 8.00 1.35
N ASP A 114 -1.45 9.10 0.64
CA ASP A 114 -0.92 10.42 1.02
C ASP A 114 -1.52 10.91 2.35
N ILE A 115 -2.82 10.70 2.55
CA ILE A 115 -3.48 10.99 3.83
C ILE A 115 -2.89 10.15 4.95
N ILE A 116 -2.67 8.85 4.71
CA ILE A 116 -2.04 7.96 5.69
C ILE A 116 -0.62 8.44 6.02
N TYR A 117 0.17 8.86 5.02
CA TYR A 117 1.49 9.45 5.26
C TYR A 117 1.41 10.72 6.09
N GLY A 118 0.49 11.63 5.81
CA GLY A 118 0.29 12.84 6.59
C GLY A 118 -0.06 12.57 8.06
N ILE A 119 -0.76 11.47 8.35
CA ILE A 119 -1.09 11.03 9.71
C ILE A 119 0.12 10.36 10.39
N LEU A 120 0.87 9.56 9.64
CA LEU A 120 2.04 8.83 10.17
C LEU A 120 3.24 9.75 10.38
N ASP A 121 3.52 10.66 9.46
CA ASP A 121 4.64 11.59 9.55
C ASP A 121 4.18 13.06 9.46
N PRO A 122 3.91 13.73 10.61
CA PRO A 122 3.51 15.14 10.62
C PRO A 122 4.63 16.10 10.19
N ARG A 123 5.84 15.60 9.91
CA ARG A 123 6.95 16.40 9.40
C ARG A 123 6.88 16.62 7.89
N VAL A 124 6.14 15.78 7.17
CA VAL A 124 5.80 15.98 5.76
C VAL A 124 4.63 16.97 5.69
N ARG A 125 4.87 18.22 6.10
CA ARG A 125 4.00 19.32 5.70
C ARG A 125 4.38 19.66 4.26
N VAL A 126 3.49 19.32 3.36
CA VAL A 126 3.52 19.77 1.98
C VAL A 126 3.51 21.29 2.00
N TYR A 127 4.60 21.91 1.53
CA TYR A 127 4.64 23.33 1.17
C TYR A 127 3.94 23.51 -0.16
#